data_df803f52a4fb74496f2f48e38b5aa0db
#
_entry.id   df803f52a4fb74496f2f48e38b5aa0db
#
_cell.length_a   1.000
_cell.length_b   1.000
_cell.length_c   1.000
_cell.angle_alpha   90.00
_cell.angle_beta   90.00
_cell.angle_gamma   90.00
#
_symmetry.space_group_name_H-M   'P 1'
#
loop_
_entity.id
_entity.type
_entity.pdbx_description
1 polymer ?
#
loop_
_entity_poly.entity_id
_entity_poly.type
_entity_poly.pdbx_seq_one_letter_code
_entity_poly.pdbx_strand_id
1 'polypeptide(L)'
;ENENVLYLNIEAYAGFGGYFPWEEGQDLSHLLYYSRQENDMLCARMTSMVHRMGSLDYVLPIRVTTDLHTVTTEEWQNLFQRLSKESIYETLLLDIGDSVADLMSLLEMCDWIFIPYAEDVYAKAKMEQWQYMLEVLKRQHLNQSEIRINMEQNMRQAVAEAITELRKREGMS
;
A
#
# COMPACT_ATOMS: atom_id res chain seq x y z
N GLU A 1 15.96 -15.84 3.27
CA GLU A 1 14.80 -16.44 2.59
C GLU A 1 14.10 -15.35 1.83
N ASN A 2 13.66 -15.60 0.60
CA ASN A 2 12.92 -14.61 -0.18
C ASN A 2 11.48 -14.62 0.33
N GLU A 3 11.04 -13.53 0.96
CA GLU A 3 9.63 -13.30 1.27
C GLU A 3 8.81 -13.13 -0.01
N ASN A 4 7.62 -13.71 -0.04
CA ASN A 4 6.67 -13.49 -1.10
C ASN A 4 5.93 -12.17 -0.85
N VAL A 5 6.19 -11.17 -1.67
CA VAL A 5 5.62 -9.83 -1.56
C VAL A 5 4.63 -9.57 -2.68
N LEU A 6 3.43 -9.12 -2.33
CA LEU A 6 2.45 -8.63 -3.30
C LEU A 6 2.35 -7.10 -3.20
N TYR A 7 2.60 -6.42 -4.32
CA TYR A 7 2.43 -4.98 -4.45
C TYR A 7 1.04 -4.63 -4.99
N LEU A 8 0.36 -3.74 -4.28
CA LEU A 8 -0.93 -3.17 -4.66
C LEU A 8 -0.81 -1.64 -4.73
N ASN A 9 -1.00 -1.08 -5.92
CA ASN A 9 -1.07 0.37 -6.08
C ASN A 9 -2.52 0.84 -5.91
N ILE A 10 -2.71 1.75 -4.94
CA ILE A 10 -4.01 2.31 -4.53
C ILE A 10 -3.97 3.83 -4.73
N GLU A 11 -3.36 4.28 -5.81
CA GLU A 11 -3.33 5.68 -6.23
C GLU A 11 -4.34 5.97 -7.32
N ALA A 12 -4.85 7.22 -7.36
CA ALA A 12 -5.73 7.67 -8.42
C ALA A 12 -5.08 7.62 -9.81
N TYR A 13 -3.79 7.94 -9.87
CA TYR A 13 -3.02 8.02 -11.11
C TYR A 13 -1.78 7.14 -11.02
N ALA A 14 -1.97 5.86 -11.22
CA ALA A 14 -0.95 4.83 -11.00
C ALA A 14 0.18 4.78 -12.06
N GLY A 15 0.17 5.65 -13.06
CA GLY A 15 1.24 5.73 -14.06
C GLY A 15 1.16 4.68 -15.16
N PHE A 16 -0.03 4.37 -15.66
CA PHE A 16 -0.19 3.54 -16.84
C PHE A 16 0.58 4.11 -18.05
N GLY A 17 1.20 3.23 -18.83
CA GLY A 17 2.09 3.58 -19.92
C GLY A 17 3.53 3.88 -19.49
N GLY A 18 3.78 4.03 -18.18
CA GLY A 18 5.11 4.17 -17.59
C GLY A 18 5.46 2.97 -16.72
N TYR A 19 4.83 2.88 -15.54
CA TYR A 19 5.06 1.78 -14.59
C TYR A 19 4.22 0.54 -14.91
N PHE A 20 2.99 0.72 -15.39
CA PHE A 20 2.07 -0.37 -15.68
C PHE A 20 1.67 -0.39 -17.15
N PRO A 21 1.50 -1.58 -17.75
CA PRO A 21 1.05 -1.68 -19.14
C PRO A 21 -0.42 -1.25 -19.29
N TRP A 22 -0.76 -0.68 -20.47
CA TRP A 22 -2.15 -0.42 -20.86
C TRP A 22 -2.91 -1.66 -21.34
N GLU A 23 -2.34 -2.82 -21.22
CA GLU A 23 -2.96 -4.07 -21.68
C GLU A 23 -4.32 -4.28 -21.02
N GLU A 24 -5.25 -4.84 -21.79
CA GLU A 24 -6.52 -5.29 -21.23
C GLU A 24 -6.28 -6.46 -20.29
N GLY A 25 -6.90 -6.44 -19.12
CA GLY A 25 -6.72 -7.48 -18.13
C GLY A 25 -7.53 -7.18 -16.87
N GLN A 26 -7.54 -8.15 -15.98
CA GLN A 26 -8.13 -8.01 -14.67
C GLN A 26 -7.22 -7.15 -13.79
N ASP A 27 -7.80 -6.22 -13.06
CA ASP A 27 -7.14 -5.27 -12.20
C ASP A 27 -7.62 -5.39 -10.74
N LEU A 28 -7.16 -4.50 -9.87
CA LEU A 28 -7.50 -4.48 -8.45
C LEU A 28 -9.03 -4.39 -8.20
N SER A 29 -9.82 -3.80 -9.12
CA SER A 29 -11.29 -3.77 -9.00
C SER A 29 -11.90 -5.18 -9.10
N HIS A 30 -11.33 -6.02 -9.95
CA HIS A 30 -11.72 -7.43 -10.06
C HIS A 30 -11.32 -8.22 -8.80
N LEU A 31 -10.15 -7.94 -8.24
CA LEU A 31 -9.73 -8.57 -6.99
C LEU A 31 -10.65 -8.22 -5.83
N LEU A 32 -11.04 -6.94 -5.71
CA LEU A 32 -12.07 -6.47 -4.77
C LEU A 32 -13.41 -7.16 -5.00
N TYR A 33 -13.84 -7.28 -6.24
CA TYR A 33 -15.08 -7.99 -6.59
C TYR A 33 -15.04 -9.45 -6.13
N TYR A 34 -13.95 -10.17 -6.38
CA TYR A 34 -13.82 -11.57 -5.94
C TYR A 34 -13.68 -11.71 -4.43
N SER A 35 -13.10 -10.73 -3.74
CA SER A 35 -12.99 -10.76 -2.28
C SER A 35 -14.35 -10.68 -1.58
N ARG A 36 -15.37 -10.08 -2.21
CA ARG A 36 -16.74 -9.99 -1.70
C ARG A 36 -17.52 -11.30 -1.80
N GLN A 37 -17.04 -12.25 -2.59
CA GLN A 37 -17.73 -13.53 -2.77
C GLN A 37 -17.34 -14.50 -1.64
N GLU A 38 -18.33 -15.14 -1.02
CA GLU A 38 -18.16 -16.10 0.07
C GLU A 38 -17.63 -17.48 -0.40
N ASN A 39 -16.81 -17.52 -1.43
CA ASN A 39 -16.22 -18.74 -1.94
C ASN A 39 -14.70 -18.72 -1.84
N ASP A 40 -14.09 -19.90 -1.72
CA ASP A 40 -12.65 -20.09 -1.59
C ASP A 40 -11.88 -19.88 -2.93
N MET A 41 -12.47 -19.13 -3.85
CA MET A 41 -11.92 -18.94 -5.20
C MET A 41 -11.02 -17.72 -5.35
N LEU A 42 -10.84 -16.89 -4.31
CA LEU A 42 -10.04 -15.67 -4.41
C LEU A 42 -8.62 -15.97 -4.88
N CYS A 43 -7.93 -16.89 -4.22
CA CYS A 43 -6.55 -17.23 -4.57
C CYS A 43 -6.41 -17.87 -5.94
N ALA A 44 -7.37 -18.74 -6.32
CA ALA A 44 -7.38 -19.34 -7.66
C ALA A 44 -7.56 -18.26 -8.76
N ARG A 45 -8.44 -17.28 -8.53
CA ARG A 45 -8.64 -16.15 -9.44
C ARG A 45 -7.44 -15.22 -9.47
N MET A 46 -6.88 -14.90 -8.30
CA MET A 46 -5.72 -14.03 -8.17
C MET A 46 -4.52 -14.54 -8.98
N THR A 47 -4.29 -15.86 -9.06
CA THR A 47 -3.20 -16.45 -9.84
C THR A 47 -3.20 -16.01 -11.31
N SER A 48 -4.38 -15.77 -11.89
CA SER A 48 -4.53 -15.25 -13.26
C SER A 48 -4.41 -13.73 -13.39
N MET A 49 -4.37 -13.01 -12.27
CA MET A 49 -4.35 -11.54 -12.21
C MET A 49 -2.98 -11.00 -11.80
N VAL A 50 -2.14 -11.85 -11.21
CA VAL A 50 -0.81 -11.45 -10.76
C VAL A 50 0.15 -11.37 -11.93
N HIS A 51 0.82 -10.23 -12.01
CA HIS A 51 1.92 -9.96 -12.91
C HIS A 51 3.24 -9.96 -12.13
N ARG A 52 4.37 -10.12 -12.83
CA ARG A 52 5.70 -10.11 -12.21
C ARG A 52 6.61 -9.07 -12.84
N MET A 53 7.25 -8.28 -11.99
CA MET A 53 8.29 -7.34 -12.37
C MET A 53 9.56 -7.63 -11.55
N GLY A 54 10.51 -8.33 -12.14
CA GLY A 54 11.69 -8.82 -11.42
C GLY A 54 11.31 -9.84 -10.35
N SER A 55 11.55 -9.52 -9.08
CA SER A 55 11.17 -10.35 -7.91
C SER A 55 9.86 -9.91 -7.26
N LEU A 56 9.21 -8.87 -7.78
CA LEU A 56 7.99 -8.30 -7.22
C LEU A 56 6.78 -8.80 -8.00
N ASP A 57 5.83 -9.39 -7.30
CA ASP A 57 4.51 -9.71 -7.81
C ASP A 57 3.56 -8.53 -7.59
N TYR A 58 2.71 -8.22 -8.55
CA TYR A 58 1.76 -7.12 -8.47
C TYR A 58 0.44 -7.44 -9.19
N VAL A 59 -0.62 -6.74 -8.79
CA VAL A 59 -1.90 -6.70 -9.51
C VAL A 59 -2.01 -5.35 -10.20
N LEU A 60 -2.57 -5.32 -11.42
CA LEU A 60 -2.80 -4.05 -12.13
C LEU A 60 -3.65 -3.11 -11.27
N PRO A 61 -3.29 -1.82 -11.18
CA PRO A 61 -4.09 -0.82 -10.47
C PRO A 61 -5.49 -0.65 -11.06
N ILE A 62 -6.40 -0.06 -10.28
CA ILE A 62 -7.72 0.36 -10.77
C ILE A 62 -7.53 1.42 -11.87
N ARG A 63 -8.13 1.19 -13.03
CA ARG A 63 -7.98 2.09 -14.20
C ARG A 63 -8.87 3.31 -14.12
N VAL A 64 -10.01 3.18 -13.47
CA VAL A 64 -11.01 4.24 -13.37
C VAL A 64 -10.98 4.80 -11.96
N THR A 65 -10.41 5.98 -11.80
CA THR A 65 -10.18 6.63 -10.51
C THR A 65 -11.43 6.73 -9.64
N THR A 66 -12.60 6.96 -10.26
CA THR A 66 -13.86 7.05 -9.52
C THR A 66 -14.23 5.77 -8.78
N ASP A 67 -13.79 4.62 -9.29
CA ASP A 67 -14.08 3.32 -8.66
C ASP A 67 -13.32 3.19 -7.34
N LEU A 68 -12.10 3.73 -7.28
CA LEU A 68 -11.30 3.74 -6.06
C LEU A 68 -11.99 4.50 -4.91
N HIS A 69 -12.65 5.62 -5.20
CA HIS A 69 -13.39 6.41 -4.21
C HIS A 69 -14.63 5.71 -3.66
N THR A 70 -15.12 4.68 -4.34
CA THR A 70 -16.34 3.96 -3.91
C THR A 70 -16.05 2.75 -3.02
N VAL A 71 -14.79 2.34 -2.93
CA VAL A 71 -14.39 1.19 -2.11
C VAL A 71 -14.47 1.56 -0.63
N THR A 72 -15.24 0.82 0.12
CA THR A 72 -15.43 1.05 1.57
C THR A 72 -14.26 0.50 2.39
N THR A 73 -14.15 0.96 3.62
CA THR A 73 -13.16 0.44 4.59
C THR A 73 -13.33 -1.06 4.82
N GLU A 74 -14.57 -1.53 4.92
CA GLU A 74 -14.88 -2.96 5.13
C GLU A 74 -14.43 -3.81 3.94
N GLU A 75 -14.54 -3.29 2.72
CA GLU A 75 -14.08 -3.99 1.52
C GLU A 75 -12.56 -4.11 1.48
N TRP A 76 -11.84 -3.07 1.83
CA TRP A 76 -10.39 -3.12 2.00
C TRP A 76 -9.97 -4.10 3.08
N GLN A 77 -10.61 -4.02 4.24
CA GLN A 77 -10.34 -4.91 5.36
C GLN A 77 -10.56 -6.38 4.97
N ASN A 78 -11.68 -6.67 4.31
CA ASN A 78 -12.00 -8.01 3.84
C ASN A 78 -10.95 -8.52 2.84
N LEU A 79 -10.56 -7.68 1.86
CA LEU A 79 -9.54 -8.03 0.88
C LEU A 79 -8.21 -8.36 1.56
N PHE A 80 -7.69 -7.47 2.42
CA PHE A 80 -6.39 -7.67 3.06
C PHE A 80 -6.38 -8.87 3.99
N GLN A 81 -7.45 -9.09 4.77
CA GLN A 81 -7.58 -10.26 5.62
C GLN A 81 -7.60 -11.57 4.82
N ARG A 82 -8.30 -11.58 3.69
CA ARG A 82 -8.33 -12.76 2.83
C ARG A 82 -7.00 -13.01 2.14
N LEU A 83 -6.35 -11.97 1.62
CA LEU A 83 -5.00 -12.10 1.04
C LEU A 83 -4.01 -12.63 2.07
N SER A 84 -4.00 -12.10 3.30
CA SER A 84 -3.12 -12.56 4.37
C SER A 84 -3.37 -14.02 4.80
N LYS A 85 -4.61 -14.49 4.76
CA LYS A 85 -4.98 -15.85 5.23
C LYS A 85 -4.94 -16.92 4.14
N GLU A 86 -5.29 -16.55 2.91
CA GLU A 86 -5.58 -17.50 1.84
C GLU A 86 -4.49 -17.51 0.76
N SER A 87 -3.62 -16.47 0.67
CA SER A 87 -2.59 -16.39 -0.38
C SER A 87 -1.22 -16.88 0.10
N ILE A 88 -0.28 -16.95 -0.84
CA ILE A 88 1.13 -17.29 -0.56
C ILE A 88 1.95 -16.08 -0.10
N TYR A 89 1.38 -14.88 -0.10
CA TYR A 89 2.08 -13.64 0.20
C TYR A 89 2.16 -13.40 1.70
N GLU A 90 3.40 -13.25 2.17
CA GLU A 90 3.72 -12.96 3.58
C GLU A 90 3.65 -11.46 3.87
N THR A 91 3.90 -10.64 2.82
CA THR A 91 3.89 -9.19 2.91
C THR A 91 3.02 -8.57 1.82
N LEU A 92 2.14 -7.65 2.20
CA LEU A 92 1.41 -6.78 1.30
C LEU A 92 2.08 -5.40 1.31
N LEU A 93 2.60 -4.98 0.16
CA LEU A 93 3.15 -3.64 -0.04
C LEU A 93 2.09 -2.77 -0.70
N LEU A 94 1.57 -1.80 0.05
CA LEU A 94 0.50 -0.90 -0.40
C LEU A 94 1.09 0.47 -0.75
N ASP A 95 0.87 0.92 -1.98
CA ASP A 95 1.17 2.29 -2.40
C ASP A 95 -0.13 3.09 -2.37
N ILE A 96 -0.28 3.94 -1.34
CA ILE A 96 -1.56 4.56 -1.01
C ILE A 96 -1.50 6.05 -1.27
N GLY A 97 -2.35 6.52 -2.18
CA GLY A 97 -2.63 7.94 -2.38
C GLY A 97 -3.76 8.47 -1.47
N ASP A 98 -4.06 9.74 -1.59
CA ASP A 98 -5.13 10.43 -0.85
C ASP A 98 -6.53 10.23 -1.45
N SER A 99 -6.63 9.47 -2.52
CA SER A 99 -7.86 9.28 -3.31
C SER A 99 -8.76 8.16 -2.79
N VAL A 100 -8.44 7.57 -1.67
CA VAL A 100 -9.28 6.57 -0.99
C VAL A 100 -10.33 7.24 -0.11
N ALA A 101 -11.48 6.59 0.08
CA ALA A 101 -12.58 7.17 0.86
C ALA A 101 -12.20 7.44 2.33
N ASP A 102 -11.43 6.57 2.95
CA ASP A 102 -10.97 6.70 4.35
C ASP A 102 -9.51 6.27 4.48
N LEU A 103 -8.61 7.23 4.23
CA LEU A 103 -7.16 7.01 4.32
C LEU A 103 -6.74 6.57 5.74
N MET A 104 -7.32 7.16 6.77
CA MET A 104 -6.92 6.87 8.15
C MET A 104 -7.19 5.42 8.52
N SER A 105 -8.37 4.92 8.19
CA SER A 105 -8.72 3.52 8.44
C SER A 105 -7.88 2.54 7.63
N LEU A 106 -7.44 2.90 6.41
CA LEU A 106 -6.49 2.08 5.66
C LEU A 106 -5.13 2.03 6.36
N LEU A 107 -4.60 3.17 6.79
CA LEU A 107 -3.32 3.23 7.47
C LEU A 107 -3.33 2.47 8.81
N GLU A 108 -4.47 2.41 9.50
CA GLU A 108 -4.65 1.60 10.71
C GLU A 108 -4.58 0.08 10.46
N MET A 109 -4.74 -0.36 9.23
CA MET A 109 -4.58 -1.77 8.86
C MET A 109 -3.12 -2.14 8.56
N CYS A 110 -2.23 -1.15 8.45
CA CYS A 110 -0.83 -1.34 8.13
C CYS A 110 -0.01 -1.53 9.42
N ASP A 111 0.88 -2.53 9.43
CA ASP A 111 1.85 -2.70 10.51
C ASP A 111 2.89 -1.59 10.49
N TRP A 112 3.27 -1.13 9.28
CA TRP A 112 4.26 -0.08 9.05
C TRP A 112 3.83 0.89 7.97
N ILE A 113 4.14 2.18 8.17
CA ILE A 113 3.80 3.29 7.27
C ILE A 113 5.09 3.99 6.86
N PHE A 114 5.46 3.89 5.59
CA PHE A 114 6.62 4.60 5.04
C PHE A 114 6.18 5.94 4.47
N ILE A 115 6.72 7.04 5.01
CA ILE A 115 6.38 8.39 4.58
C ILE A 115 7.59 9.02 3.87
N PRO A 116 7.53 9.18 2.54
CA PRO A 116 8.55 9.93 1.81
C PRO A 116 8.45 11.42 2.17
N TYR A 117 9.59 12.05 2.45
CA TYR A 117 9.66 13.49 2.76
C TYR A 117 10.90 14.14 2.16
N ALA A 118 10.84 15.45 2.00
CA ALA A 118 11.98 16.30 1.66
C ALA A 118 12.26 17.27 2.82
N GLU A 119 13.43 17.92 2.80
CA GLU A 119 13.82 18.85 3.89
C GLU A 119 13.47 20.31 3.58
N ASP A 120 12.86 20.58 2.43
CA ASP A 120 12.44 21.93 2.07
C ASP A 120 11.28 22.44 2.97
N VAL A 121 11.06 23.76 2.89
CA VAL A 121 10.08 24.45 3.73
C VAL A 121 8.64 23.98 3.49
N TYR A 122 8.32 23.59 2.25
CA TYR A 122 6.96 23.13 1.91
C TYR A 122 6.70 21.71 2.40
N ALA A 123 7.69 20.83 2.28
CA ALA A 123 7.59 19.46 2.80
C ALA A 123 7.47 19.48 4.33
N LYS A 124 8.23 20.34 5.04
CA LYS A 124 8.10 20.52 6.49
C LYS A 124 6.69 20.97 6.87
N ALA A 125 6.14 21.98 6.17
CA ALA A 125 4.78 22.45 6.42
C ALA A 125 3.71 21.36 6.19
N LYS A 126 3.88 20.50 5.17
CA LYS A 126 3.00 19.33 4.95
C LYS A 126 3.10 18.32 6.09
N MET A 127 4.30 18.06 6.58
CA MET A 127 4.50 17.16 7.73
C MET A 127 3.89 17.72 9.03
N GLU A 128 3.98 19.02 9.26
CA GLU A 128 3.32 19.67 10.39
C GLU A 128 1.79 19.58 10.26
N GLN A 129 1.25 19.78 9.06
CA GLN A 129 -0.17 19.58 8.80
C GLN A 129 -0.62 18.13 9.01
N TRP A 130 0.21 17.16 8.61
CA TRP A 130 -0.03 15.74 8.87
C TRP A 130 -0.12 15.47 10.38
N GLN A 131 0.84 15.93 11.17
CA GLN A 131 0.84 15.76 12.62
C GLN A 131 -0.40 16.43 13.27
N TYR A 132 -0.74 17.64 12.85
CA TYR A 132 -1.94 18.33 13.31
C TYR A 132 -3.22 17.53 12.99
N MET A 133 -3.31 16.96 11.80
CA MET A 133 -4.44 16.12 11.41
C MET A 133 -4.57 14.87 12.29
N LEU A 134 -3.45 14.21 12.60
CA LEU A 134 -3.45 13.05 13.51
C LEU A 134 -3.92 13.43 14.92
N GLU A 135 -3.56 14.62 15.40
CA GLU A 135 -4.02 15.13 16.69
C GLU A 135 -5.53 15.39 16.70
N VAL A 136 -6.03 16.11 15.68
CA VAL A 136 -7.47 16.43 15.56
C VAL A 136 -8.31 15.16 15.45
N LEU A 137 -7.86 14.18 14.70
CA LEU A 137 -8.56 12.92 14.49
C LEU A 137 -8.31 11.90 15.62
N LYS A 138 -7.48 12.22 16.61
CA LYS A 138 -7.06 11.33 17.73
C LYS A 138 -6.41 10.03 17.23
N ARG A 139 -5.56 10.15 16.20
CA ARG A 139 -4.84 9.04 15.54
C ARG A 139 -3.32 9.08 15.77
N GLN A 140 -2.86 9.73 16.86
CA GLN A 140 -1.41 9.88 17.15
C GLN A 140 -0.69 8.54 17.34
N HIS A 141 -1.41 7.45 17.62
CA HIS A 141 -0.85 6.12 17.71
C HIS A 141 -0.20 5.66 16.38
N LEU A 142 -0.64 6.16 15.22
CA LEU A 142 -0.04 5.87 13.93
C LEU A 142 1.42 6.31 13.84
N ASN A 143 1.85 7.32 14.61
CA ASN A 143 3.25 7.73 14.67
C ASN A 143 4.20 6.61 15.12
N GLN A 144 3.71 5.60 15.83
CA GLN A 144 4.52 4.46 16.25
C GLN A 144 4.89 3.53 15.09
N SER A 145 4.03 3.47 14.07
CA SER A 145 4.23 2.68 12.85
C SER A 145 4.93 3.47 11.74
N GLU A 146 5.13 4.80 11.89
CA GLU A 146 5.74 5.63 10.85
C GLU A 146 7.26 5.43 10.76
N ILE A 147 7.73 5.27 9.53
CA ILE A 147 9.14 5.34 9.15
C ILE A 147 9.30 6.39 8.05
N ARG A 148 10.11 7.41 8.28
CA ARG A 148 10.32 8.50 7.34
C ARG A 148 11.46 8.19 6.39
N ILE A 149 11.22 8.39 5.08
CA ILE A 149 12.21 8.19 4.02
C ILE A 149 12.62 9.54 3.45
N ASN A 150 13.88 9.92 3.63
CA ASN A 150 14.41 11.17 3.06
C ASN A 150 14.63 11.02 1.56
N MET A 151 13.86 11.75 0.76
CA MET A 151 13.89 11.70 -0.70
C MET A 151 15.02 12.56 -1.33
N GLU A 152 15.72 13.37 -0.54
CA GLU A 152 16.87 14.15 -1.01
C GLU A 152 18.17 13.33 -1.07
N GLN A 153 18.18 12.18 -0.44
CA GLN A 153 19.29 11.23 -0.47
C GLN A 153 19.20 10.29 -1.68
N ASN A 154 20.26 9.52 -1.90
CA ASN A 154 20.18 8.41 -2.86
C ASN A 154 19.07 7.45 -2.45
N MET A 155 18.08 7.23 -3.34
CA MET A 155 16.90 6.43 -3.07
C MET A 155 17.22 5.04 -2.50
N ARG A 156 18.24 4.36 -3.04
CA ARG A 156 18.64 3.03 -2.54
C ARG A 156 19.14 3.08 -1.11
N GLN A 157 19.87 4.15 -0.75
CA GLN A 157 20.36 4.34 0.60
C GLN A 157 19.21 4.67 1.55
N ALA A 158 18.33 5.59 1.18
CA ALA A 158 17.16 5.97 1.97
C ALA A 158 16.25 4.77 2.28
N VAL A 159 16.00 3.92 1.29
CA VAL A 159 15.22 2.68 1.47
C VAL A 159 15.96 1.68 2.36
N ALA A 160 17.29 1.51 2.20
CA ALA A 160 18.07 0.61 3.05
C ALA A 160 18.08 1.06 4.51
N GLU A 161 18.16 2.36 4.78
CA GLU A 161 18.05 2.94 6.11
C GLU A 161 16.67 2.69 6.73
N ALA A 162 15.59 2.90 5.94
CA ALA A 162 14.22 2.64 6.37
C ALA A 162 13.99 1.16 6.73
N ILE A 163 14.48 0.23 5.91
CA ILE A 163 14.42 -1.21 6.19
C ILE A 163 15.24 -1.56 7.45
N THR A 164 16.39 -0.91 7.65
CA THR A 164 17.21 -1.13 8.85
C THR A 164 16.48 -0.66 10.10
N GLU A 165 15.79 0.47 10.02
CA GLU A 165 14.97 0.98 11.13
C GLU A 165 13.79 0.06 11.42
N LEU A 166 13.10 -0.44 10.39
CA LEU A 166 12.05 -1.44 10.51
C LEU A 166 12.53 -2.66 11.30
N ARG A 167 13.63 -3.28 10.87
CA ARG A 167 14.21 -4.47 11.52
C ARG A 167 14.55 -4.24 12.99
N LYS A 168 15.09 -3.06 13.33
CA LYS A 168 15.37 -2.69 14.73
C LYS A 168 14.09 -2.66 15.56
N ARG A 169 13.00 -2.09 15.03
CA ARG A 169 11.73 -1.99 15.73
C ARG A 169 11.06 -3.35 15.91
N GLU A 170 11.22 -4.25 14.96
CA GLU A 170 10.73 -5.63 15.05
C GLU A 170 11.61 -6.55 15.91
N GLY A 171 12.75 -6.07 16.41
CA GLY A 171 13.69 -6.87 17.21
C GLY A 171 14.45 -7.91 16.39
N MET A 172 14.46 -7.77 15.08
CA MET A 172 15.24 -8.59 14.16
C MET A 172 16.65 -7.98 14.00
N SER A 173 17.64 -8.57 14.62
CA SER A 173 19.06 -8.17 14.55
C SER A 173 19.82 -8.98 13.52
#